data_1fc10d4472c5e37912e57c7cdb97cd53
#
_entry.id   1fc10d4472c5e37912e57c7cdb97cd53
#
_cell.length_a   1.000
_cell.length_b   1.000
_cell.length_c   1.000
_cell.angle_alpha   90.00
_cell.angle_beta   90.00
_cell.angle_gamma   90.00
#
_symmetry.space_group_name_H-M   'P 1'
#
loop_
_entity.id
_entity.type
_entity.pdbx_description
1 polymer ?
#
loop_
_entity_poly.entity_id
_entity_poly.type
_entity_poly.pdbx_seq_one_letter_code
_entity_poly.pdbx_strand_id
1 'polypeptide(L)'
;MKKLDFFIVTLLCVIFYSCGSGNKKDKSMKEFEKGTFGYDLNYLNQKDDNLIVLSGNEGKSQIIVSAKYQAKVFTSTAEGLDGTSMGFVNYKFFDAGIIDEHMNGFGGENRFWLGPEGGKYSIYFNKDSEQVFDNWHTPKPIDIEPWHVTSINDRQVAFSKEMEVTNYAGYRLKLRVDRTVSMIETPKIASGLNIKMNSKVKAVGYATDNIIVNTSDFEWTKETGTICIWMLDMFNPAPKAVTFIPFNEGEEKELGKIVTSDYFGEVPADRLKIQGNIIFLKTDGKFRSKLGLNAKRTKAIGGNYDPASKRLTITRFDVDKKAVYMNQEWNPGKDPWLGDAMNAYNDGPLADGSIMGPFLELESVSPAAFLMPGQSLSHKHTVYHFIGEEADLSPITEKLFGITIKEINKVFD
;
A
#
# COMPACT_ATOMS: atom_id res chain seq x y z
N MET A 1 -14.16 -73.87 73.80
CA MET A 1 -13.15 -72.91 73.33
C MET A 1 -12.86 -73.26 71.88
N LYS A 2 -13.51 -72.61 70.92
CA LYS A 2 -13.30 -72.83 69.47
C LYS A 2 -12.84 -71.51 68.89
N LYS A 3 -11.66 -71.51 68.27
CA LYS A 3 -11.12 -70.38 67.54
C LYS A 3 -11.86 -70.28 66.17
N LEU A 4 -12.28 -69.11 65.87
CA LEU A 4 -12.90 -68.79 64.59
C LEU A 4 -11.87 -68.03 63.74
N ASP A 5 -11.40 -68.62 62.64
CA ASP A 5 -10.48 -68.04 61.71
C ASP A 5 -11.24 -67.16 60.70
N PHE A 6 -10.85 -65.89 60.62
CA PHE A 6 -11.44 -64.90 59.75
C PHE A 6 -10.55 -64.79 58.46
N PHE A 7 -11.06 -65.27 57.33
CA PHE A 7 -10.41 -65.11 56.03
C PHE A 7 -10.77 -63.72 55.51
N ILE A 8 -9.73 -62.86 55.37
CA ILE A 8 -9.84 -61.58 54.64
C ILE A 8 -9.57 -61.83 53.21
N VAL A 9 -10.60 -61.70 52.36
CA VAL A 9 -10.43 -61.68 50.88
C VAL A 9 -10.14 -60.23 50.46
N THR A 10 -8.88 -59.99 50.06
CA THR A 10 -8.48 -58.71 49.55
C THR A 10 -8.88 -58.63 48.05
N LEU A 11 -9.89 -57.83 47.74
CA LEU A 11 -10.33 -57.57 46.38
C LEU A 11 -9.41 -56.51 45.76
N LEU A 12 -8.55 -56.92 44.82
CA LEU A 12 -7.65 -56.05 44.08
C LEU A 12 -8.45 -55.35 42.95
N CYS A 13 -8.87 -54.09 43.17
CA CYS A 13 -9.40 -53.27 42.09
C CYS A 13 -8.26 -52.75 41.20
N VAL A 14 -8.12 -53.33 40.02
CA VAL A 14 -7.24 -52.84 38.96
C VAL A 14 -7.97 -51.71 38.28
N ILE A 15 -7.57 -50.45 38.56
CA ILE A 15 -8.05 -49.27 37.84
C ILE A 15 -7.23 -49.18 36.55
N PHE A 16 -7.87 -49.52 35.43
CA PHE A 16 -7.32 -49.19 34.12
C PHE A 16 -7.44 -47.67 33.88
N TYR A 17 -6.32 -46.98 34.01
CA TYR A 17 -6.18 -45.63 33.46
C TYR A 17 -6.09 -45.75 31.92
N SER A 18 -7.22 -45.56 31.26
CA SER A 18 -7.21 -45.34 29.82
C SER A 18 -6.64 -43.92 29.57
N CYS A 19 -5.37 -43.83 29.23
CA CYS A 19 -4.81 -42.64 28.62
C CYS A 19 -5.46 -42.47 27.22
N GLY A 20 -6.56 -41.72 27.18
CA GLY A 20 -7.07 -41.18 25.95
C GLY A 20 -6.04 -40.20 25.42
N SER A 21 -5.16 -40.63 24.52
CA SER A 21 -4.38 -39.74 23.66
C SER A 21 -5.37 -38.98 22.78
N GLY A 22 -5.76 -37.78 23.23
CA GLY A 22 -6.47 -36.85 22.40
C GLY A 22 -5.58 -36.54 21.19
N ASN A 23 -5.87 -37.20 20.07
CA ASN A 23 -5.39 -36.76 18.77
C ASN A 23 -5.81 -35.30 18.60
N LYS A 24 -4.91 -34.35 18.89
CA LYS A 24 -4.96 -33.06 18.24
C LYS A 24 -4.95 -33.38 16.76
N LYS A 25 -6.09 -33.30 16.11
CA LYS A 25 -6.17 -33.23 14.66
C LYS A 25 -5.31 -32.03 14.26
N ASP A 26 -4.07 -32.32 13.87
CA ASP A 26 -3.27 -31.42 13.06
C ASP A 26 -4.15 -31.12 11.87
N LYS A 27 -4.80 -29.94 11.87
CA LYS A 27 -5.40 -29.41 10.65
C LYS A 27 -4.22 -29.14 9.76
N SER A 28 -3.84 -30.09 8.91
CA SER A 28 -2.90 -29.82 7.82
C SER A 28 -3.47 -28.61 7.09
N MET A 29 -2.79 -27.47 7.24
CA MET A 29 -3.18 -26.27 6.49
C MET A 29 -3.11 -26.65 5.01
N LYS A 30 -4.16 -26.33 4.25
CA LYS A 30 -4.16 -26.53 2.80
C LYS A 30 -2.89 -25.86 2.26
N GLU A 31 -2.08 -26.61 1.54
CA GLU A 31 -0.90 -26.08 0.87
C GLU A 31 -1.37 -25.30 -0.37
N PHE A 32 -0.95 -24.05 -0.50
CA PHE A 32 -1.23 -23.20 -1.62
C PHE A 32 0.03 -22.90 -2.41
N GLU A 33 -0.08 -22.76 -3.71
CA GLU A 33 1.02 -22.39 -4.58
C GLU A 33 1.50 -20.94 -4.31
N LYS A 34 2.81 -20.72 -4.32
CA LYS A 34 3.38 -19.37 -4.15
C LYS A 34 2.88 -18.43 -5.23
N GLY A 35 2.47 -17.21 -4.83
CA GLY A 35 1.85 -16.20 -5.69
C GLY A 35 0.32 -16.24 -5.63
N THR A 36 -0.29 -17.20 -4.89
CA THR A 36 -1.71 -17.18 -4.58
C THR A 36 -1.99 -16.44 -3.27
N PHE A 37 -3.21 -15.93 -3.13
CA PHE A 37 -3.65 -15.25 -1.92
C PHE A 37 -3.62 -16.17 -0.67
N GLY A 38 -3.98 -17.45 -0.85
CA GLY A 38 -3.93 -18.43 0.23
C GLY A 38 -2.51 -18.71 0.71
N TYR A 39 -1.51 -18.69 -0.18
CA TYR A 39 -0.10 -18.80 0.19
C TYR A 39 0.31 -17.60 1.07
N ASP A 40 0.00 -16.38 0.65
CA ASP A 40 0.35 -15.18 1.40
C ASP A 40 -0.38 -15.11 2.74
N LEU A 41 -1.65 -15.51 2.78
CA LEU A 41 -2.41 -15.59 4.02
C LEU A 41 -1.76 -16.58 5.00
N ASN A 42 -1.39 -17.78 4.54
CA ASN A 42 -0.71 -18.77 5.38
C ASN A 42 0.66 -18.28 5.86
N TYR A 43 1.41 -17.62 4.97
CA TYR A 43 2.73 -17.07 5.30
C TYR A 43 2.63 -15.93 6.32
N LEU A 44 1.75 -14.96 6.08
CA LEU A 44 1.59 -13.80 6.94
C LEU A 44 0.99 -14.16 8.31
N ASN A 45 0.13 -15.19 8.39
CA ASN A 45 -0.36 -15.72 9.68
C ASN A 45 0.76 -16.26 10.58
N GLN A 46 1.92 -16.62 10.03
CA GLN A 46 3.10 -17.01 10.82
C GLN A 46 3.86 -15.78 11.36
N LYS A 47 3.61 -14.58 10.81
CA LYS A 47 4.26 -13.33 11.19
C LYS A 47 3.37 -12.42 12.05
N ASP A 48 2.04 -12.59 11.96
CA ASP A 48 1.03 -11.84 12.71
C ASP A 48 -0.18 -12.72 13.03
N ASP A 49 -0.34 -13.10 14.28
CA ASP A 49 -1.45 -13.96 14.77
C ASP A 49 -2.82 -13.26 14.73
N ASN A 50 -2.84 -11.95 14.49
CA ASN A 50 -4.04 -11.11 14.49
C ASN A 50 -4.31 -10.49 13.11
N LEU A 51 -3.97 -11.20 12.04
CA LEU A 51 -4.31 -10.77 10.68
C LEU A 51 -5.82 -10.63 10.49
N ILE A 52 -6.20 -9.60 9.78
CA ILE A 52 -7.59 -9.30 9.44
C ILE A 52 -7.80 -9.61 7.97
N VAL A 53 -8.78 -10.47 7.66
CA VAL A 53 -9.21 -10.75 6.29
C VAL A 53 -10.59 -10.12 6.10
N LEU A 54 -10.67 -9.10 5.24
CA LEU A 54 -11.95 -8.56 4.81
C LEU A 54 -12.38 -9.26 3.53
N SER A 55 -13.68 -9.56 3.41
CA SER A 55 -14.22 -10.36 2.32
C SER A 55 -15.46 -9.72 1.68
N GLY A 56 -15.56 -9.85 0.37
CA GLY A 56 -16.71 -9.47 -0.44
C GLY A 56 -16.97 -10.52 -1.53
N ASN A 57 -18.02 -10.32 -2.32
CA ASN A 57 -18.35 -11.18 -3.46
C ASN A 57 -18.31 -12.68 -3.10
N GLU A 58 -19.02 -13.07 -2.03
CA GLU A 58 -19.10 -14.45 -1.53
C GLU A 58 -17.72 -15.09 -1.27
N GLY A 59 -16.75 -14.30 -0.79
CA GLY A 59 -15.39 -14.75 -0.48
C GLY A 59 -14.45 -14.84 -1.69
N LYS A 60 -14.88 -14.38 -2.87
CA LYS A 60 -14.01 -14.29 -4.05
C LYS A 60 -13.09 -13.08 -3.98
N SER A 61 -13.60 -11.93 -3.54
CA SER A 61 -12.82 -10.72 -3.35
C SER A 61 -12.39 -10.64 -1.88
N GLN A 62 -11.08 -10.64 -1.62
CA GLN A 62 -10.53 -10.62 -0.27
C GLN A 62 -9.33 -9.69 -0.19
N ILE A 63 -9.07 -9.14 0.99
CA ILE A 63 -7.85 -8.38 1.32
C ILE A 63 -7.32 -8.81 2.69
N ILE A 64 -6.00 -8.79 2.86
CA ILE A 64 -5.31 -9.03 4.13
C ILE A 64 -4.87 -7.69 4.70
N VAL A 65 -5.28 -7.38 5.92
CA VAL A 65 -4.92 -6.16 6.64
C VAL A 65 -4.25 -6.51 7.96
N SER A 66 -3.23 -5.75 8.37
CA SER A 66 -2.51 -5.98 9.62
C SER A 66 -2.42 -4.72 10.48
N ALA A 67 -2.91 -4.79 11.70
CA ALA A 67 -2.72 -3.77 12.73
C ALA A 67 -1.26 -3.70 13.21
N LYS A 68 -0.59 -4.85 13.30
CA LYS A 68 0.82 -4.98 13.69
C LYS A 68 1.74 -4.24 12.73
N TYR A 69 1.42 -4.27 11.44
CA TYR A 69 2.18 -3.64 10.39
C TYR A 69 1.49 -2.34 9.89
N GLN A 70 1.21 -1.39 10.82
CA GLN A 70 0.75 -0.01 10.56
C GLN A 70 -0.54 0.09 9.73
N ALA A 71 -1.55 -0.72 10.05
CA ALA A 71 -2.83 -0.78 9.33
C ALA A 71 -2.67 -1.00 7.81
N LYS A 72 -1.60 -1.69 7.41
CA LYS A 72 -1.23 -1.97 6.02
C LYS A 72 -2.17 -2.99 5.40
N VAL A 73 -2.59 -2.76 4.15
CA VAL A 73 -3.13 -3.82 3.30
C VAL A 73 -1.96 -4.54 2.66
N PHE A 74 -1.75 -5.81 2.99
CA PHE A 74 -0.63 -6.57 2.44
C PHE A 74 -0.87 -7.01 1.01
N THR A 75 -2.04 -7.56 0.75
CA THR A 75 -2.41 -8.04 -0.59
C THR A 75 -3.91 -8.23 -0.71
N SER A 76 -4.37 -8.33 -1.94
CA SER A 76 -5.76 -8.60 -2.31
C SER A 76 -5.88 -9.72 -3.34
N THR A 77 -7.10 -10.21 -3.55
CA THR A 77 -7.44 -11.16 -4.62
C THR A 77 -8.86 -10.95 -5.11
N ALA A 78 -9.13 -11.31 -6.38
CA ALA A 78 -10.46 -11.32 -6.99
C ALA A 78 -11.04 -12.74 -7.15
N GLU A 79 -10.31 -13.79 -6.73
CA GLU A 79 -10.61 -15.18 -7.06
C GLU A 79 -10.56 -16.13 -5.85
N GLY A 80 -10.55 -15.59 -4.63
CA GLY A 80 -10.47 -16.37 -3.38
C GLY A 80 -9.06 -16.91 -3.12
N LEU A 81 -8.95 -17.92 -2.27
CA LEU A 81 -7.67 -18.40 -1.76
C LEU A 81 -6.71 -18.92 -2.85
N ASP A 82 -7.23 -19.57 -3.88
CA ASP A 82 -6.43 -20.09 -4.99
C ASP A 82 -6.15 -19.01 -6.07
N GLY A 83 -6.71 -17.80 -5.90
CA GLY A 83 -6.53 -16.67 -6.82
C GLY A 83 -5.19 -15.97 -6.65
N THR A 84 -4.82 -15.20 -7.67
CA THR A 84 -3.58 -14.42 -7.69
C THR A 84 -3.54 -13.43 -6.51
N SER A 85 -2.39 -13.37 -5.84
CA SER A 85 -2.05 -12.33 -4.85
C SER A 85 -1.55 -11.08 -5.57
N MET A 86 -2.18 -9.92 -5.33
CA MET A 86 -1.97 -8.70 -6.13
C MET A 86 -0.85 -7.81 -5.59
N GLY A 87 -0.70 -7.76 -4.26
CA GLY A 87 0.26 -6.91 -3.57
C GLY A 87 1.68 -7.50 -3.58
N PHE A 88 2.65 -6.64 -3.35
CA PHE A 88 4.04 -7.06 -3.12
C PHE A 88 4.24 -7.42 -1.64
N VAL A 89 4.53 -8.70 -1.35
CA VAL A 89 4.93 -9.19 -0.02
C VAL A 89 6.42 -9.53 -0.06
N ASN A 90 7.21 -8.89 0.77
CA ASN A 90 8.67 -9.09 0.78
C ASN A 90 9.07 -10.23 1.72
N TYR A 91 8.92 -11.47 1.26
CA TYR A 91 9.30 -12.66 2.02
C TYR A 91 10.76 -12.63 2.48
N LYS A 92 11.67 -12.16 1.61
CA LYS A 92 13.10 -12.07 1.93
C LYS A 92 13.35 -11.20 3.16
N PHE A 93 12.68 -10.03 3.24
CA PHE A 93 12.81 -9.14 4.39
C PHE A 93 12.21 -9.75 5.65
N PHE A 94 11.02 -10.36 5.55
CA PHE A 94 10.40 -11.07 6.67
C PHE A 94 11.26 -12.22 7.19
N ASP A 95 11.85 -13.01 6.31
CA ASP A 95 12.63 -14.19 6.67
C ASP A 95 14.02 -13.84 7.21
N ALA A 96 14.54 -12.66 6.88
CA ALA A 96 15.76 -12.13 7.49
C ALA A 96 15.61 -11.88 9.00
N GLY A 97 14.37 -11.62 9.47
CA GLY A 97 14.06 -11.44 10.89
C GLY A 97 14.77 -10.24 11.54
N ILE A 98 15.20 -9.27 10.73
CA ILE A 98 15.89 -8.06 11.17
C ILE A 98 14.92 -6.90 11.32
N ILE A 99 15.28 -5.93 12.15
CA ILE A 99 14.71 -4.59 12.16
C ILE A 99 15.77 -3.69 11.53
N ASP A 100 15.42 -3.07 10.40
CA ASP A 100 16.28 -2.12 9.70
C ASP A 100 16.09 -0.73 10.31
N GLU A 101 17.19 -0.01 10.50
CA GLU A 101 17.14 1.32 11.11
C GLU A 101 16.64 2.41 10.15
N HIS A 102 16.73 2.17 8.85
CA HIS A 102 16.28 3.11 7.84
C HIS A 102 14.82 2.89 7.48
N MET A 103 14.45 1.67 7.09
CA MET A 103 13.11 1.32 6.68
C MET A 103 12.88 -0.20 6.74
N ASN A 104 11.76 -0.61 7.31
CA ASN A 104 11.38 -2.02 7.35
C ASN A 104 10.55 -2.41 6.12
N GLY A 105 11.24 -2.95 5.13
CA GLY A 105 10.75 -3.21 3.78
C GLY A 105 9.84 -4.44 3.65
N PHE A 106 8.82 -4.61 4.53
CA PHE A 106 7.89 -5.76 4.51
C PHE A 106 7.01 -5.86 3.26
N GLY A 107 6.94 -4.80 2.44
CA GLY A 107 6.00 -4.68 1.34
C GLY A 107 4.64 -4.17 1.79
N GLY A 108 3.62 -4.47 1.01
CA GLY A 108 2.22 -4.12 1.27
C GLY A 108 1.56 -3.39 0.11
N GLU A 109 0.44 -3.93 -0.36
CA GLU A 109 -0.34 -3.42 -1.48
C GLU A 109 -0.80 -1.98 -1.29
N ASN A 110 -1.08 -1.56 -0.02
CA ASN A 110 -1.40 -0.17 0.29
C ASN A 110 -0.85 0.18 1.67
N ARG A 111 0.09 1.11 1.70
CA ARG A 111 0.78 1.60 2.89
C ARG A 111 0.40 3.04 3.17
N PHE A 112 0.19 3.35 4.44
CA PHE A 112 0.03 4.72 4.92
C PHE A 112 1.39 5.24 5.40
N TRP A 113 1.85 6.31 4.80
CA TRP A 113 2.99 7.09 5.28
C TRP A 113 2.60 8.56 5.46
N LEU A 114 3.51 9.31 6.05
CA LEU A 114 3.46 10.76 6.17
C LEU A 114 4.64 11.34 5.39
N GLY A 115 4.39 12.46 4.72
CA GLY A 115 5.43 13.32 4.13
C GLY A 115 5.52 14.66 4.85
N PRO A 116 6.53 15.48 4.50
CA PRO A 116 7.44 15.29 3.38
C PRO A 116 8.62 14.36 3.74
N GLU A 117 9.05 13.58 2.74
CA GLU A 117 10.20 12.69 2.89
C GLU A 117 11.50 13.49 2.98
N GLY A 118 11.70 14.48 2.14
CA GLY A 118 12.87 15.33 2.10
C GLY A 118 12.54 16.83 2.26
N GLY A 119 13.55 17.66 2.06
CA GLY A 119 13.42 19.10 2.06
C GLY A 119 13.40 19.73 3.47
N LYS A 120 13.06 21.02 3.51
CA LYS A 120 13.14 21.87 4.71
C LYS A 120 12.32 21.36 5.90
N TYR A 121 11.24 20.62 5.67
CA TYR A 121 10.32 20.13 6.70
C TYR A 121 10.24 18.61 6.74
N SER A 122 11.23 17.91 6.17
CA SER A 122 11.29 16.44 6.21
C SER A 122 11.10 15.91 7.63
N ILE A 123 10.36 14.80 7.75
CA ILE A 123 10.22 14.06 9.01
C ILE A 123 11.09 12.79 9.04
N TYR A 124 11.98 12.61 8.04
CA TYR A 124 12.87 11.45 7.89
C TYR A 124 14.32 11.78 8.21
N PHE A 125 14.67 13.05 8.35
CA PHE A 125 16.01 13.50 8.62
C PHE A 125 16.06 14.31 9.93
N ASN A 126 17.09 14.09 10.71
CA ASN A 126 17.35 14.91 11.90
C ASN A 126 17.74 16.32 11.48
N LYS A 127 17.41 17.29 12.33
CA LYS A 127 17.79 18.68 12.12
C LYS A 127 19.30 18.82 11.86
N ASP A 128 19.64 19.65 10.87
CA ASP A 128 21.01 19.99 10.46
C ASP A 128 21.84 18.80 9.91
N SER A 129 21.25 17.60 9.73
CA SER A 129 21.92 16.49 9.04
C SER A 129 21.90 16.69 7.53
N GLU A 130 22.91 16.17 6.82
CA GLU A 130 22.87 16.08 5.37
C GLU A 130 21.75 15.13 4.93
N GLN A 131 20.97 15.52 3.90
CA GLN A 131 19.90 14.67 3.37
C GLN A 131 20.45 13.66 2.37
N VAL A 132 21.10 12.63 2.91
CA VAL A 132 21.63 11.43 2.22
C VAL A 132 21.12 10.17 2.90
N PHE A 133 21.23 9.02 2.24
CA PHE A 133 20.65 7.76 2.71
C PHE A 133 21.10 7.39 4.15
N ASP A 134 22.36 7.57 4.48
CA ASP A 134 22.90 7.22 5.81
C ASP A 134 22.21 7.98 6.97
N ASN A 135 21.59 9.12 6.69
CA ASN A 135 20.88 9.94 7.67
C ASN A 135 19.35 9.83 7.54
N TRP A 136 18.85 9.05 6.58
CA TRP A 136 17.42 8.89 6.30
C TRP A 136 16.83 7.77 7.16
N HIS A 137 15.80 8.08 7.96
CA HIS A 137 15.11 7.12 8.82
C HIS A 137 13.61 7.32 8.77
N THR A 138 12.87 6.25 8.47
CA THR A 138 11.41 6.29 8.49
C THR A 138 10.90 6.44 9.93
N PRO A 139 9.98 7.36 10.21
CA PRO A 139 9.41 7.50 11.54
C PRO A 139 8.76 6.20 12.04
N LYS A 140 9.14 5.75 13.24
CA LYS A 140 8.69 4.46 13.82
C LYS A 140 7.18 4.24 13.81
N PRO A 141 6.31 5.26 14.07
CA PRO A 141 4.87 5.07 14.07
C PRO A 141 4.28 4.63 12.74
N ILE A 142 4.96 4.91 11.61
CA ILE A 142 4.54 4.51 10.27
C ILE A 142 5.39 3.39 9.68
N ASP A 143 6.40 2.89 10.42
CA ASP A 143 7.32 1.85 9.96
C ASP A 143 7.20 0.54 10.75
N ILE A 144 7.27 0.59 12.09
CA ILE A 144 7.36 -0.61 12.94
C ILE A 144 6.34 -0.67 14.09
N GLU A 145 5.72 0.45 14.48
CA GLU A 145 4.81 0.45 15.61
C GLU A 145 3.42 -0.04 15.21
N PRO A 146 2.78 -0.93 16.00
CA PRO A 146 1.42 -1.37 15.72
C PRO A 146 0.40 -0.25 15.93
N TRP A 147 -0.74 -0.35 15.21
CA TRP A 147 -1.87 0.55 15.33
C TRP A 147 -3.02 -0.12 16.07
N HIS A 148 -3.85 0.69 16.73
CA HIS A 148 -5.00 0.20 17.48
C HIS A 148 -6.22 0.01 16.57
N VAL A 149 -6.84 -1.18 16.60
CA VAL A 149 -8.12 -1.45 15.92
C VAL A 149 -9.25 -0.83 16.75
N THR A 150 -10.01 0.08 16.17
CA THR A 150 -11.13 0.77 16.82
C THR A 150 -12.49 0.15 16.50
N SER A 151 -12.63 -0.43 15.32
CA SER A 151 -13.80 -1.22 14.92
C SER A 151 -13.48 -2.19 13.78
N ILE A 152 -14.23 -3.28 13.70
CA ILE A 152 -14.08 -4.29 12.66
C ILE A 152 -15.41 -4.97 12.36
N ASN A 153 -15.65 -5.25 11.09
CA ASN A 153 -16.67 -6.18 10.60
C ASN A 153 -16.12 -6.90 9.35
N ASP A 154 -16.93 -7.74 8.70
CA ASP A 154 -16.48 -8.57 7.57
C ASP A 154 -15.96 -7.80 6.36
N ARG A 155 -16.30 -6.49 6.24
CA ARG A 155 -16.01 -5.66 5.06
C ARG A 155 -15.22 -4.40 5.37
N GLN A 156 -15.00 -4.10 6.64
CA GLN A 156 -14.36 -2.85 7.06
C GLN A 156 -13.60 -3.06 8.35
N VAL A 157 -12.46 -2.41 8.45
CA VAL A 157 -11.70 -2.25 9.68
C VAL A 157 -11.24 -0.81 9.82
N ALA A 158 -11.36 -0.27 11.03
CA ALA A 158 -10.86 1.06 11.36
C ALA A 158 -9.76 0.99 12.42
N PHE A 159 -8.80 1.87 12.27
CA PHE A 159 -7.61 1.98 13.12
C PHE A 159 -7.44 3.41 13.61
N SER A 160 -6.77 3.54 14.77
CA SER A 160 -6.28 4.84 15.25
C SER A 160 -4.86 4.71 15.79
N LYS A 161 -4.07 5.76 15.62
CA LYS A 161 -2.71 5.86 16.16
C LYS A 161 -2.41 7.30 16.56
N GLU A 162 -2.10 7.51 17.83
CA GLU A 162 -1.44 8.73 18.30
C GLU A 162 0.04 8.65 17.99
N MET A 163 0.61 9.72 17.46
CA MET A 163 2.03 9.77 17.11
C MET A 163 2.61 11.16 17.21
N GLU A 164 3.92 11.21 17.30
CA GLU A 164 4.68 12.44 17.30
C GLU A 164 5.83 12.29 16.30
N VAL A 165 6.03 13.30 15.47
CA VAL A 165 7.14 13.38 14.52
C VAL A 165 7.85 14.72 14.69
N THR A 166 9.17 14.72 14.54
CA THR A 166 9.97 15.96 14.55
C THR A 166 10.40 16.26 13.13
N ASN A 167 10.12 17.45 12.63
CA ASN A 167 10.57 17.81 11.30
C ASN A 167 12.00 18.36 11.29
N TYR A 168 12.60 18.44 10.11
CA TYR A 168 13.97 18.90 9.91
C TYR A 168 14.23 20.33 10.42
N ALA A 169 13.21 21.19 10.47
CA ALA A 169 13.27 22.51 11.07
C ALA A 169 13.27 22.47 12.61
N GLY A 170 13.02 21.32 13.23
CA GLY A 170 13.07 21.10 14.67
C GLY A 170 11.72 21.24 15.39
N TYR A 171 10.60 21.38 14.67
CA TYR A 171 9.27 21.42 15.28
C TYR A 171 8.75 20.00 15.53
N ARG A 172 8.18 19.77 16.73
CA ARG A 172 7.58 18.50 17.14
C ARG A 172 6.08 18.55 16.88
N LEU A 173 5.63 17.82 15.89
CA LEU A 173 4.24 17.75 15.47
C LEU A 173 3.58 16.55 16.13
N LYS A 174 2.54 16.80 16.94
CA LYS A 174 1.71 15.76 17.55
C LYS A 174 0.46 15.58 16.72
N LEU A 175 0.10 14.35 16.41
CA LEU A 175 -1.07 14.05 15.58
C LEU A 175 -1.73 12.75 16.03
N ARG A 176 -3.03 12.66 15.73
CA ARG A 176 -3.74 11.40 15.66
C ARG A 176 -4.02 11.08 14.20
N VAL A 177 -3.81 9.83 13.83
CA VAL A 177 -4.23 9.29 12.55
C VAL A 177 -5.39 8.34 12.77
N ASP A 178 -6.48 8.55 12.04
CA ASP A 178 -7.61 7.62 11.94
C ASP A 178 -7.66 7.08 10.51
N ARG A 179 -7.58 5.74 10.35
CA ARG A 179 -7.56 5.08 9.04
C ARG A 179 -8.63 4.02 8.97
N THR A 180 -9.45 4.06 7.93
CA THR A 180 -10.46 3.03 7.67
C THR A 180 -10.16 2.34 6.34
N VAL A 181 -10.14 1.01 6.34
CA VAL A 181 -10.00 0.17 5.14
C VAL A 181 -11.34 -0.51 4.90
N SER A 182 -11.90 -0.34 3.70
CA SER A 182 -13.25 -0.82 3.36
C SER A 182 -13.25 -1.55 2.02
N MET A 183 -13.80 -2.77 1.99
CA MET A 183 -14.08 -3.51 0.76
C MET A 183 -15.14 -2.81 -0.08
N ILE A 184 -14.99 -2.84 -1.39
CA ILE A 184 -15.98 -2.33 -2.35
C ILE A 184 -16.61 -3.52 -3.07
N GLU A 185 -17.93 -3.67 -2.96
CA GLU A 185 -18.67 -4.70 -3.66
C GLU A 185 -18.56 -4.55 -5.18
N THR A 186 -18.44 -5.65 -5.90
CA THR A 186 -18.24 -5.67 -7.36
C THR A 186 -19.24 -4.79 -8.14
N PRO A 187 -20.56 -4.78 -7.84
CA PRO A 187 -21.50 -3.87 -8.50
C PRO A 187 -21.18 -2.38 -8.21
N LYS A 188 -20.66 -2.07 -7.02
CA LYS A 188 -20.26 -0.72 -6.64
C LYS A 188 -18.95 -0.29 -7.31
N ILE A 189 -18.06 -1.22 -7.67
CA ILE A 189 -16.86 -0.93 -8.48
C ILE A 189 -17.31 -0.39 -9.85
N ALA A 190 -18.19 -1.13 -10.54
CA ALA A 190 -18.66 -0.74 -11.87
C ALA A 190 -19.41 0.60 -11.85
N SER A 191 -20.32 0.81 -10.89
CA SER A 191 -21.06 2.07 -10.77
C SER A 191 -20.18 3.24 -10.33
N GLY A 192 -19.26 3.05 -9.39
CA GLY A 192 -18.34 4.09 -8.89
C GLY A 192 -17.33 4.55 -9.93
N LEU A 193 -16.92 3.67 -10.84
CA LEU A 193 -16.06 4.00 -11.99
C LEU A 193 -16.85 4.42 -13.23
N ASN A 194 -18.18 4.30 -13.21
CA ASN A 194 -19.05 4.54 -14.37
C ASN A 194 -18.62 3.71 -15.60
N ILE A 195 -18.31 2.42 -15.38
CA ILE A 195 -17.90 1.46 -16.41
C ILE A 195 -18.94 0.37 -16.60
N LYS A 196 -18.93 -0.24 -17.79
CA LYS A 196 -19.60 -1.53 -18.03
C LYS A 196 -18.55 -2.63 -17.88
N MET A 197 -18.79 -3.54 -16.96
CA MET A 197 -17.90 -4.67 -16.70
C MET A 197 -18.52 -5.95 -17.26
N ASN A 198 -17.76 -6.67 -18.08
CA ASN A 198 -18.14 -7.98 -18.57
C ASN A 198 -18.18 -8.97 -17.40
N SER A 199 -19.15 -9.89 -17.40
CA SER A 199 -19.27 -10.93 -16.36
C SER A 199 -18.08 -11.89 -16.26
N LYS A 200 -17.23 -11.95 -17.29
CA LYS A 200 -15.98 -12.70 -17.29
C LYS A 200 -14.85 -12.00 -16.53
N VAL A 201 -14.95 -10.68 -16.34
CA VAL A 201 -13.95 -9.90 -15.60
C VAL A 201 -14.15 -10.16 -14.12
N LYS A 202 -13.09 -10.61 -13.45
CA LYS A 202 -13.04 -10.74 -11.99
C LYS A 202 -12.46 -9.46 -11.41
N ALA A 203 -13.02 -9.00 -10.31
CA ALA A 203 -12.58 -7.74 -9.72
C ALA A 203 -12.54 -7.81 -8.19
N VAL A 204 -11.57 -7.11 -7.64
CA VAL A 204 -11.50 -6.72 -6.23
C VAL A 204 -11.26 -5.22 -6.15
N GLY A 205 -11.86 -4.56 -5.17
CA GLY A 205 -11.63 -3.16 -4.89
C GLY A 205 -11.77 -2.86 -3.41
N TYR A 206 -10.98 -1.92 -2.93
CA TYR A 206 -11.07 -1.40 -1.58
C TYR A 206 -10.71 0.08 -1.55
N ALA A 207 -11.27 0.79 -0.58
CA ALA A 207 -10.95 2.19 -0.32
C ALA A 207 -10.29 2.32 1.05
N THR A 208 -9.40 3.30 1.17
CA THR A 208 -8.85 3.74 2.44
C THR A 208 -9.22 5.20 2.66
N ASP A 209 -9.89 5.47 3.78
CA ASP A 209 -10.16 6.82 4.26
C ASP A 209 -9.15 7.13 5.36
N ASN A 210 -8.29 8.12 5.14
CA ASN A 210 -7.18 8.46 6.02
C ASN A 210 -7.37 9.88 6.52
N ILE A 211 -7.36 10.05 7.85
CA ILE A 211 -7.58 11.34 8.51
C ILE A 211 -6.39 11.60 9.43
N ILE A 212 -5.80 12.78 9.33
CA ILE A 212 -4.84 13.27 10.32
C ILE A 212 -5.49 14.42 11.10
N VAL A 213 -5.30 14.45 12.40
CA VAL A 213 -5.78 15.50 13.31
C VAL A 213 -4.58 16.13 13.98
N ASN A 214 -4.47 17.46 13.94
CA ASN A 214 -3.45 18.16 14.71
C ASN A 214 -3.79 18.09 16.21
N THR A 215 -2.99 17.35 16.98
CA THR A 215 -3.11 17.26 18.46
C THR A 215 -1.99 18.05 19.18
N SER A 216 -1.20 18.84 18.42
CA SER A 216 -0.28 19.80 19.01
C SER A 216 -1.05 20.93 19.69
N ASP A 217 -0.36 21.70 20.52
CA ASP A 217 -0.87 22.92 21.15
C ASP A 217 -0.65 24.19 20.31
N PHE A 218 -0.17 24.02 19.04
CA PHE A 218 0.09 25.11 18.11
C PHE A 218 -0.41 24.77 16.68
N GLU A 219 -0.64 25.79 15.89
CA GLU A 219 -1.02 25.69 14.48
C GLU A 219 0.16 25.25 13.61
N TRP A 220 -0.09 24.34 12.68
CA TRP A 220 0.86 23.97 11.64
C TRP A 220 0.78 24.98 10.48
N THR A 221 1.84 25.74 10.29
CA THR A 221 1.92 26.86 9.34
C THR A 221 3.07 26.66 8.36
N LYS A 222 3.26 27.63 7.46
CA LYS A 222 4.43 27.64 6.57
C LYS A 222 5.75 27.89 7.34
N GLU A 223 5.69 28.51 8.50
CA GLU A 223 6.85 28.81 9.35
C GLU A 223 7.26 27.58 10.20
N THR A 224 6.28 26.91 10.82
CA THR A 224 6.52 25.72 11.63
C THR A 224 6.76 24.47 10.76
N GLY A 225 6.35 24.53 9.51
CA GLY A 225 6.17 23.36 8.67
C GLY A 225 4.92 22.60 9.02
N THR A 226 4.61 21.61 8.21
CA THR A 226 3.47 20.72 8.36
C THR A 226 3.81 19.36 7.77
N ILE A 227 2.83 18.48 7.71
CA ILE A 227 2.90 17.15 7.10
C ILE A 227 1.85 16.98 6.01
N CYS A 228 1.95 15.91 5.24
CA CYS A 228 0.92 15.44 4.32
C CYS A 228 0.72 13.94 4.49
N ILE A 229 -0.44 13.42 4.10
CA ILE A 229 -0.69 11.98 3.96
C ILE A 229 -0.06 11.53 2.64
N TRP A 230 0.68 10.43 2.69
CA TRP A 230 1.34 9.83 1.53
C TRP A 230 0.98 8.35 1.45
N MET A 231 0.16 8.00 0.44
CA MET A 231 -0.25 6.63 0.18
C MET A 231 0.67 6.00 -0.85
N LEU A 232 1.18 4.82 -0.53
CA LEU A 232 2.11 4.09 -1.39
C LEU A 232 1.56 2.69 -1.64
N ASP A 233 1.21 2.40 -2.90
CA ASP A 233 0.73 1.08 -3.31
C ASP A 233 1.88 0.29 -3.94
N MET A 234 2.31 -0.80 -3.31
CA MET A 234 3.35 -1.67 -3.86
C MET A 234 2.75 -2.89 -4.55
N PHE A 235 3.06 -3.05 -5.82
CA PHE A 235 2.62 -4.18 -6.63
C PHE A 235 3.81 -4.97 -7.20
N ASN A 236 3.57 -6.25 -7.50
CA ASN A 236 4.56 -7.06 -8.19
C ASN A 236 4.78 -6.56 -9.62
N PRO A 237 6.03 -6.30 -10.05
CA PRO A 237 6.35 -5.91 -11.41
C PRO A 237 6.30 -7.13 -12.34
N ALA A 238 6.18 -6.87 -13.64
CA ALA A 238 6.26 -7.92 -14.66
C ALA A 238 7.04 -7.44 -15.88
N PRO A 239 7.67 -8.34 -16.67
CA PRO A 239 8.59 -7.96 -17.75
C PRO A 239 8.03 -6.98 -18.79
N LYS A 240 6.71 -7.01 -19.00
CA LYS A 240 5.99 -6.12 -19.93
C LYS A 240 4.95 -5.23 -19.24
N ALA A 241 5.02 -5.10 -17.91
CA ALA A 241 4.11 -4.24 -17.18
C ALA A 241 4.34 -2.77 -17.55
N VAL A 242 3.23 -2.06 -17.73
CA VAL A 242 3.23 -0.64 -18.10
C VAL A 242 2.32 0.12 -17.14
N THR A 243 2.87 1.12 -16.48
CA THR A 243 2.10 2.13 -15.76
C THR A 243 1.71 3.24 -16.73
N PHE A 244 0.45 3.70 -16.66
CA PHE A 244 -0.08 4.77 -17.50
C PHE A 244 -0.88 5.77 -16.67
N ILE A 245 -0.56 7.05 -16.86
CA ILE A 245 -1.09 8.15 -16.04
C ILE A 245 -1.64 9.24 -16.97
N PRO A 246 -2.95 9.50 -16.95
CA PRO A 246 -3.53 10.59 -17.71
C PRO A 246 -3.27 11.93 -17.04
N PHE A 247 -2.97 12.96 -17.81
CA PHE A 247 -2.74 14.31 -17.29
C PHE A 247 -3.65 15.37 -17.92
N ASN A 248 -3.77 16.52 -17.27
CA ASN A 248 -4.48 17.69 -17.81
C ASN A 248 -3.57 18.42 -18.79
N GLU A 249 -4.03 18.56 -20.05
CA GLU A 249 -3.35 19.35 -21.07
C GLU A 249 -3.48 20.85 -20.76
N GLY A 250 -2.54 21.64 -21.24
CA GLY A 250 -2.47 23.09 -21.10
C GLY A 250 -1.05 23.60 -21.01
N GLU A 251 -0.89 24.92 -21.04
CA GLU A 251 0.40 25.59 -21.05
C GLU A 251 1.20 25.34 -19.76
N GLU A 252 2.50 25.11 -19.91
CA GLU A 252 3.38 24.84 -18.77
C GLU A 252 3.45 26.02 -17.78
N LYS A 253 3.40 27.26 -18.27
CA LYS A 253 3.34 28.44 -17.39
C LYS A 253 2.14 28.49 -16.44
N GLU A 254 1.04 27.76 -16.78
CA GLU A 254 -0.19 27.75 -16.00
C GLU A 254 -0.30 26.50 -15.14
N LEU A 255 0.09 25.36 -15.70
CA LEU A 255 -0.09 24.05 -15.09
C LEU A 255 1.19 23.43 -14.50
N GLY A 256 2.37 24.04 -14.76
CA GLY A 256 3.67 23.46 -14.47
C GLY A 256 4.09 22.39 -15.48
N LYS A 257 5.26 21.77 -15.25
CA LYS A 257 5.76 20.65 -16.08
C LYS A 257 4.69 19.56 -16.20
N ILE A 258 4.65 18.85 -17.33
CA ILE A 258 3.76 17.70 -17.53
C ILE A 258 4.06 16.63 -16.49
N VAL A 259 5.35 16.35 -16.27
CA VAL A 259 5.85 15.33 -15.36
C VAL A 259 7.22 15.74 -14.82
N THR A 260 7.46 15.50 -13.54
CA THR A 260 8.79 15.47 -12.93
C THR A 260 9.32 14.05 -13.06
N SER A 261 10.51 13.86 -13.66
CA SER A 261 11.05 12.51 -13.97
C SER A 261 12.54 12.36 -13.65
N ASP A 262 13.09 13.31 -12.89
CA ASP A 262 14.52 13.41 -12.61
C ASP A 262 14.89 13.15 -11.11
N TYR A 263 13.98 12.53 -10.35
CA TYR A 263 14.20 12.21 -8.93
C TYR A 263 15.46 11.36 -8.68
N PHE A 264 15.74 10.40 -9.56
CA PHE A 264 16.89 9.49 -9.49
C PHE A 264 17.76 9.56 -10.74
N GLY A 265 17.75 10.70 -11.43
CA GLY A 265 18.35 10.89 -12.74
C GLY A 265 17.35 10.76 -13.88
N GLU A 266 17.83 11.01 -15.10
CA GLU A 266 16.99 11.00 -16.30
C GLU A 266 16.44 9.59 -16.59
N VAL A 267 15.15 9.49 -16.86
CA VAL A 267 14.51 8.23 -17.27
C VAL A 267 14.66 8.08 -18.79
N PRO A 268 15.27 6.99 -19.30
CA PRO A 268 15.50 6.80 -20.73
C PRO A 268 14.20 6.74 -21.56
N ALA A 269 14.27 7.20 -22.82
CA ALA A 269 13.11 7.28 -23.72
C ALA A 269 12.49 5.92 -24.08
N ASP A 270 13.22 4.82 -23.93
CA ASP A 270 12.68 3.46 -24.06
C ASP A 270 11.91 2.98 -22.82
N ARG A 271 11.89 3.79 -21.74
CA ARG A 271 11.20 3.49 -20.49
C ARG A 271 10.11 4.50 -20.12
N LEU A 272 10.20 5.73 -20.61
CA LEU A 272 9.24 6.81 -20.40
C LEU A 272 8.79 7.37 -21.75
N LYS A 273 7.48 7.33 -22.02
CA LYS A 273 6.88 7.94 -23.22
C LYS A 273 5.66 8.77 -22.84
N ILE A 274 5.46 9.86 -23.57
CA ILE A 274 4.24 10.68 -23.52
C ILE A 274 3.56 10.58 -24.87
N GLN A 275 2.32 10.10 -24.90
CA GLN A 275 1.52 10.01 -26.13
C GLN A 275 0.13 10.58 -25.85
N GLY A 276 -0.28 11.60 -26.64
CA GLY A 276 -1.49 12.35 -26.32
C GLY A 276 -1.41 12.94 -24.91
N ASN A 277 -2.41 12.71 -24.12
CA ASN A 277 -2.49 13.18 -22.73
C ASN A 277 -2.22 12.09 -21.70
N ILE A 278 -1.39 11.09 -22.05
CA ILE A 278 -1.02 9.97 -21.16
C ILE A 278 0.49 9.83 -21.11
N ILE A 279 0.99 9.65 -19.89
CA ILE A 279 2.37 9.30 -19.59
C ILE A 279 2.43 7.78 -19.40
N PHE A 280 3.39 7.13 -20.04
CA PHE A 280 3.65 5.69 -19.94
C PHE A 280 5.03 5.46 -19.33
N LEU A 281 5.08 4.63 -18.29
CA LEU A 281 6.31 4.19 -17.64
C LEU A 281 6.40 2.67 -17.70
N LYS A 282 7.55 2.15 -18.15
CA LYS A 282 7.86 0.73 -18.09
C LYS A 282 8.15 0.32 -16.63
N THR A 283 7.32 -0.58 -16.09
CA THR A 283 7.37 -0.96 -14.67
C THR A 283 7.72 -2.45 -14.50
N ASP A 284 8.91 -2.80 -14.97
CA ASP A 284 9.43 -4.17 -15.01
C ASP A 284 10.36 -4.54 -13.83
N GLY A 285 10.58 -3.64 -12.87
CA GLY A 285 11.46 -3.85 -11.73
C GLY A 285 12.95 -3.89 -12.07
N LYS A 286 13.37 -3.30 -13.22
CA LYS A 286 14.75 -3.39 -13.72
C LYS A 286 15.49 -2.06 -13.84
N PHE A 287 14.84 -0.95 -13.57
CA PHE A 287 15.44 0.37 -13.65
C PHE A 287 14.76 1.30 -12.64
N ARG A 288 15.49 1.75 -11.64
CA ARG A 288 14.96 2.64 -10.59
C ARG A 288 14.56 3.98 -11.18
N SER A 289 13.29 4.30 -11.12
CA SER A 289 12.74 5.56 -11.64
C SER A 289 11.52 6.00 -10.86
N LYS A 290 11.35 7.32 -10.73
CA LYS A 290 10.16 7.93 -10.12
C LYS A 290 9.65 9.05 -10.98
N LEU A 291 8.32 9.10 -11.14
CA LEU A 291 7.60 10.19 -11.79
C LEU A 291 6.76 10.94 -10.77
N GLY A 292 6.59 12.24 -10.98
CA GLY A 292 5.71 13.08 -10.17
C GLY A 292 4.83 13.99 -11.03
N LEU A 293 3.57 14.14 -10.62
CA LEU A 293 2.61 15.07 -11.23
C LEU A 293 2.05 15.99 -10.15
N ASN A 294 2.21 17.29 -10.36
CA ASN A 294 1.58 18.27 -9.48
C ASN A 294 0.04 18.21 -9.56
N ALA A 295 -0.64 18.81 -8.60
CA ALA A 295 -2.09 18.76 -8.48
C ALA A 295 -2.86 19.32 -9.69
N LYS A 296 -2.30 20.28 -10.42
CA LYS A 296 -2.94 20.86 -11.61
C LYS A 296 -2.86 19.92 -12.81
N ARG A 297 -1.79 19.12 -12.92
CA ARG A 297 -1.57 18.16 -14.00
C ARG A 297 -2.28 16.84 -13.78
N THR A 298 -2.40 16.35 -12.56
CA THR A 298 -3.02 15.03 -12.32
C THR A 298 -4.52 15.02 -12.55
N LYS A 299 -5.03 13.91 -13.08
CA LYS A 299 -6.47 13.59 -13.18
C LYS A 299 -6.97 12.74 -12.01
N ALA A 300 -6.19 12.59 -10.94
CA ALA A 300 -6.53 11.82 -9.74
C ALA A 300 -6.82 10.33 -10.01
N ILE A 301 -6.19 9.77 -11.02
CA ILE A 301 -6.29 8.38 -11.43
C ILE A 301 -4.98 7.93 -12.07
N GLY A 302 -4.56 6.71 -11.82
CA GLY A 302 -3.48 6.03 -12.48
C GLY A 302 -3.82 4.58 -12.76
N GLY A 303 -3.13 3.96 -13.72
CA GLY A 303 -3.31 2.55 -14.04
C GLY A 303 -1.99 1.84 -14.27
N ASN A 304 -2.02 0.52 -14.09
CA ASN A 304 -0.95 -0.39 -14.47
C ASN A 304 -1.56 -1.62 -15.13
N TYR A 305 -0.96 -2.08 -16.22
CA TYR A 305 -1.36 -3.33 -16.87
C TYR A 305 -0.19 -4.30 -16.93
N ASP A 306 -0.44 -5.50 -16.45
CA ASP A 306 0.46 -6.66 -16.56
C ASP A 306 -0.15 -7.68 -17.53
N PRO A 307 0.43 -7.83 -18.74
CA PRO A 307 -0.09 -8.77 -19.74
C PRO A 307 0.13 -10.24 -19.37
N ALA A 308 1.10 -10.55 -18.50
CA ALA A 308 1.39 -11.93 -18.11
C ALA A 308 0.30 -12.50 -17.20
N SER A 309 -0.15 -11.73 -16.22
CA SER A 309 -1.25 -12.10 -15.33
C SER A 309 -2.61 -11.61 -15.82
N LYS A 310 -2.68 -10.89 -16.95
CA LYS A 310 -3.88 -10.24 -17.50
C LYS A 310 -4.57 -9.35 -16.45
N ARG A 311 -3.76 -8.64 -15.67
CA ARG A 311 -4.19 -7.80 -14.56
C ARG A 311 -4.14 -6.32 -14.94
N LEU A 312 -5.28 -5.68 -14.80
CA LEU A 312 -5.41 -4.22 -14.83
C LEU A 312 -5.58 -3.71 -13.40
N THR A 313 -4.63 -2.92 -12.93
CA THR A 313 -4.71 -2.19 -11.66
C THR A 313 -5.09 -0.74 -11.93
N ILE A 314 -5.99 -0.18 -11.14
CA ILE A 314 -6.40 1.22 -11.21
C ILE A 314 -6.39 1.79 -9.79
N THR A 315 -5.75 2.95 -9.60
CA THR A 315 -5.83 3.73 -8.36
C THR A 315 -6.58 5.04 -8.60
N ARG A 316 -7.38 5.44 -7.61
CA ARG A 316 -8.04 6.75 -7.57
C ARG A 316 -7.87 7.37 -6.20
N PHE A 317 -7.79 8.70 -6.16
CA PHE A 317 -7.53 9.42 -4.92
C PHE A 317 -8.08 10.84 -4.97
N ASP A 318 -8.10 11.51 -3.81
CA ASP A 318 -8.53 12.89 -3.72
C ASP A 318 -7.42 13.85 -4.18
N VAL A 319 -7.79 14.90 -4.92
CA VAL A 319 -6.91 15.99 -5.32
C VAL A 319 -7.63 17.32 -5.23
N ASP A 320 -7.04 18.27 -4.52
CA ASP A 320 -7.43 19.68 -4.58
C ASP A 320 -6.41 20.46 -5.44
N LYS A 321 -6.81 20.85 -6.64
CA LYS A 321 -5.97 21.59 -7.59
C LYS A 321 -5.58 23.01 -7.14
N LYS A 322 -6.23 23.53 -6.09
CA LYS A 322 -5.98 24.86 -5.54
C LYS A 322 -5.11 24.83 -4.28
N ALA A 323 -4.99 23.65 -3.68
CA ALA A 323 -4.19 23.47 -2.48
C ALA A 323 -2.68 23.45 -2.77
N VAL A 324 -1.91 23.64 -1.70
CA VAL A 324 -0.46 23.51 -1.69
C VAL A 324 -0.09 22.06 -1.42
N TYR A 325 0.91 21.54 -2.14
CA TYR A 325 1.47 20.21 -1.93
C TYR A 325 2.93 20.33 -1.53
N MET A 326 3.38 19.44 -0.64
CA MET A 326 4.73 19.48 -0.12
C MET A 326 5.72 18.82 -1.07
N ASN A 327 6.83 19.51 -1.33
CA ASN A 327 7.97 18.92 -2.04
C ASN A 327 8.61 17.86 -1.14
N GLN A 328 8.89 16.68 -1.70
CA GLN A 328 9.43 15.53 -0.97
C GLN A 328 10.87 15.17 -1.39
N GLU A 329 11.49 15.98 -2.26
CA GLU A 329 12.87 15.74 -2.68
C GLU A 329 13.87 16.01 -1.54
N TRP A 330 14.93 15.24 -1.51
CA TRP A 330 16.00 15.33 -0.50
C TRP A 330 16.89 16.55 -0.77
N ASN A 331 16.28 17.72 -0.73
CA ASN A 331 16.96 19.00 -0.98
C ASN A 331 16.31 20.15 -0.16
N PRO A 332 16.91 20.51 1.00
CA PRO A 332 16.36 21.59 1.83
C PRO A 332 16.34 22.98 1.17
N GLY A 333 17.10 23.17 0.08
CA GLY A 333 17.16 24.43 -0.67
C GLY A 333 16.02 24.63 -1.67
N LYS A 334 15.24 23.56 -1.99
CA LYS A 334 14.06 23.69 -2.86
C LYS A 334 12.87 24.29 -2.12
N ASP A 335 11.96 24.92 -2.87
CA ASP A 335 10.70 25.40 -2.31
C ASP A 335 9.88 24.24 -1.75
N PRO A 336 9.61 24.21 -0.44
CA PRO A 336 8.91 23.10 0.20
C PRO A 336 7.42 22.99 -0.18
N TRP A 337 6.88 23.97 -0.90
CA TRP A 337 5.46 24.10 -1.23
C TRP A 337 5.13 23.83 -2.70
N LEU A 338 6.12 23.35 -3.47
CA LEU A 338 5.98 22.97 -4.88
C LEU A 338 6.15 21.47 -5.05
N GLY A 339 5.22 20.71 -4.48
CA GLY A 339 5.24 19.24 -4.51
C GLY A 339 4.25 18.63 -5.49
N ASP A 340 4.34 17.33 -5.63
CA ASP A 340 3.50 16.51 -6.48
C ASP A 340 2.34 15.88 -5.69
N ALA A 341 1.17 15.74 -6.34
CA ALA A 341 -0.03 15.13 -5.78
C ALA A 341 -0.14 13.63 -6.13
N MET A 342 0.62 13.19 -7.12
CA MET A 342 0.70 11.80 -7.57
C MET A 342 2.13 11.46 -7.95
N ASN A 343 2.56 10.25 -7.59
CA ASN A 343 3.81 9.70 -8.06
C ASN A 343 3.62 8.28 -8.60
N ALA A 344 4.55 7.84 -9.43
CA ALA A 344 4.72 6.45 -9.83
C ALA A 344 6.19 6.07 -9.69
N TYR A 345 6.43 4.89 -9.16
CA TYR A 345 7.79 4.39 -8.93
C TYR A 345 7.97 3.02 -9.58
N ASN A 346 9.13 2.79 -10.14
CA ASN A 346 9.60 1.48 -10.56
C ASN A 346 10.94 1.21 -9.90
N ASP A 347 11.01 0.10 -9.16
CA ASP A 347 12.23 -0.32 -8.51
C ASP A 347 13.23 -0.92 -9.50
N GLY A 348 14.48 -0.95 -9.10
CA GLY A 348 15.56 -1.51 -9.90
C GLY A 348 16.87 -1.50 -9.15
N PRO A 349 17.93 -2.08 -9.72
CA PRO A 349 19.24 -2.15 -9.10
C PRO A 349 19.79 -0.76 -8.76
N LEU A 350 20.33 -0.62 -7.55
CA LEU A 350 21.14 0.50 -7.12
C LEU A 350 22.55 0.41 -7.72
N ALA A 351 23.40 1.41 -7.49
CA ALA A 351 24.77 1.44 -8.02
C ALA A 351 25.64 0.26 -7.56
N ASP A 352 25.37 -0.29 -6.37
CA ASP A 352 26.03 -1.47 -5.80
C ASP A 352 25.40 -2.80 -6.24
N GLY A 353 24.36 -2.76 -7.09
CA GLY A 353 23.60 -3.93 -7.58
C GLY A 353 22.54 -4.43 -6.62
N SER A 354 22.38 -3.86 -5.43
CA SER A 354 21.30 -4.19 -4.51
C SER A 354 19.94 -3.72 -5.04
N ILE A 355 18.85 -4.34 -4.60
CA ILE A 355 17.48 -4.00 -4.99
C ILE A 355 16.56 -4.12 -3.78
N MET A 356 15.69 -3.13 -3.57
CA MET A 356 14.77 -3.14 -2.43
C MET A 356 13.67 -4.19 -2.55
N GLY A 357 13.18 -4.45 -3.79
CA GLY A 357 12.10 -5.36 -4.06
C GLY A 357 12.47 -6.58 -4.88
N PRO A 358 12.07 -6.70 -6.15
CA PRO A 358 11.53 -5.63 -7.02
C PRO A 358 10.02 -5.38 -6.83
N PHE A 359 9.61 -4.14 -6.97
CA PHE A 359 8.21 -3.71 -6.95
C PHE A 359 7.98 -2.48 -7.84
N LEU A 360 6.73 -2.17 -8.10
CA LEU A 360 6.31 -0.88 -8.67
C LEU A 360 5.33 -0.21 -7.70
N GLU A 361 5.22 1.12 -7.77
CA GLU A 361 4.26 1.86 -6.95
C GLU A 361 3.40 2.80 -7.78
N LEU A 362 2.14 2.95 -7.33
CA LEU A 362 1.28 4.09 -7.64
C LEU A 362 1.02 4.81 -6.31
N GLU A 363 1.33 6.09 -6.28
CA GLU A 363 1.33 6.85 -5.04
C GLU A 363 0.36 8.04 -5.13
N SER A 364 -0.22 8.43 -4.01
CA SER A 364 -0.96 9.69 -3.91
C SER A 364 -0.56 10.47 -2.67
N VAL A 365 -0.57 11.79 -2.79
CA VAL A 365 -0.20 12.71 -1.72
C VAL A 365 -1.36 13.66 -1.47
N SER A 366 -1.69 13.88 -0.19
CA SER A 366 -2.67 14.90 0.20
C SER A 366 -2.08 16.31 0.10
N PRO A 367 -2.92 17.35 0.11
CA PRO A 367 -2.45 18.70 0.40
C PRO A 367 -1.63 18.78 1.68
N ALA A 368 -0.79 19.82 1.79
CA ALA A 368 -0.13 20.21 3.02
C ALA A 368 -1.17 20.49 4.11
N ALA A 369 -0.99 19.89 5.28
CA ALA A 369 -1.96 19.94 6.38
C ALA A 369 -1.78 21.20 7.25
N PHE A 370 -2.11 22.37 6.73
CA PHE A 370 -2.15 23.59 7.53
C PHE A 370 -3.35 23.57 8.47
N LEU A 371 -3.14 23.12 9.71
CA LEU A 371 -4.21 22.81 10.67
C LEU A 371 -4.00 23.52 12.01
N MET A 372 -5.04 24.20 12.50
CA MET A 372 -5.09 24.60 13.90
C MET A 372 -5.22 23.38 14.83
N PRO A 373 -4.90 23.51 16.13
CA PRO A 373 -5.15 22.46 17.11
C PRO A 373 -6.59 21.94 17.02
N GLY A 374 -6.75 20.61 16.95
CA GLY A 374 -8.06 19.93 16.82
C GLY A 374 -8.64 19.87 15.42
N GLN A 375 -8.10 20.58 14.44
CA GLN A 375 -8.53 20.47 13.05
C GLN A 375 -7.96 19.22 12.37
N SER A 376 -8.58 18.80 11.28
CA SER A 376 -8.23 17.59 10.54
C SER A 376 -8.12 17.80 9.04
N LEU A 377 -7.34 16.96 8.38
CA LEU A 377 -7.27 16.77 6.93
C LEU A 377 -7.58 15.32 6.62
N SER A 378 -8.41 15.10 5.60
CA SER A 378 -8.69 13.75 5.08
C SER A 378 -8.10 13.54 3.70
N HIS A 379 -7.74 12.27 3.40
CA HIS A 379 -7.29 11.85 2.08
C HIS A 379 -7.81 10.45 1.79
N LYS A 380 -8.63 10.33 0.75
CA LYS A 380 -9.16 9.05 0.30
C LYS A 380 -8.31 8.49 -0.83
N HIS A 381 -8.01 7.19 -0.72
CA HIS A 381 -7.31 6.44 -1.75
C HIS A 381 -8.06 5.14 -2.03
N THR A 382 -8.14 4.71 -3.28
CA THR A 382 -8.91 3.54 -3.69
C THR A 382 -8.10 2.73 -4.69
N VAL A 383 -8.04 1.43 -4.47
CA VAL A 383 -7.36 0.46 -5.35
C VAL A 383 -8.39 -0.49 -5.94
N TYR A 384 -8.27 -0.74 -7.23
CA TYR A 384 -9.06 -1.71 -7.98
C TYR A 384 -8.14 -2.61 -8.80
N HIS A 385 -8.42 -3.91 -8.77
CA HIS A 385 -7.82 -4.86 -9.69
C HIS A 385 -8.89 -5.56 -10.50
N PHE A 386 -8.60 -5.73 -11.78
CA PHE A 386 -9.44 -6.45 -12.73
C PHE A 386 -8.59 -7.52 -13.40
N ILE A 387 -9.11 -8.76 -13.48
CA ILE A 387 -8.49 -9.88 -14.17
C ILE A 387 -9.41 -10.29 -15.31
N GLY A 388 -8.87 -10.38 -16.51
CA GLY A 388 -9.64 -10.73 -17.71
C GLY A 388 -8.82 -10.68 -18.98
N GLU A 389 -9.39 -11.15 -20.08
CA GLU A 389 -8.78 -11.05 -21.40
C GLU A 389 -8.71 -9.58 -21.85
N GLU A 390 -7.77 -9.25 -22.74
CA GLU A 390 -7.60 -7.89 -23.28
C GLU A 390 -8.91 -7.31 -23.83
N ALA A 391 -9.69 -8.12 -24.55
CA ALA A 391 -10.98 -7.72 -25.11
C ALA A 391 -12.02 -7.36 -24.05
N ASP A 392 -11.96 -7.98 -22.87
CA ASP A 392 -12.87 -7.73 -21.76
C ASP A 392 -12.41 -6.54 -20.89
N LEU A 393 -11.09 -6.27 -20.84
CA LEU A 393 -10.49 -5.16 -20.06
C LEU A 393 -10.43 -3.85 -20.85
N SER A 394 -10.26 -3.90 -22.19
CA SER A 394 -10.16 -2.70 -23.03
C SER A 394 -11.32 -1.70 -22.86
N PRO A 395 -12.59 -2.12 -22.74
CA PRO A 395 -13.67 -1.16 -22.49
C PRO A 395 -13.53 -0.36 -21.17
N ILE A 396 -12.83 -0.94 -20.18
CA ILE A 396 -12.54 -0.26 -18.91
C ILE A 396 -11.49 0.83 -19.15
N THR A 397 -10.37 0.50 -19.81
CA THR A 397 -9.29 1.45 -20.08
C THR A 397 -9.71 2.53 -21.08
N GLU A 398 -10.46 2.20 -22.12
CA GLU A 398 -11.03 3.17 -23.04
C GLU A 398 -11.93 4.20 -22.32
N LYS A 399 -12.81 3.71 -21.42
CA LYS A 399 -13.71 4.59 -20.66
C LYS A 399 -12.98 5.53 -19.72
N LEU A 400 -11.95 5.05 -19.03
CA LEU A 400 -11.27 5.80 -17.96
C LEU A 400 -10.06 6.59 -18.44
N PHE A 401 -9.39 6.11 -19.49
CA PHE A 401 -8.11 6.66 -19.96
C PHE A 401 -8.13 7.04 -21.45
N GLY A 402 -9.12 6.60 -22.22
CA GLY A 402 -9.21 6.84 -23.66
C GLY A 402 -8.27 5.97 -24.51
N ILE A 403 -7.76 4.87 -23.97
CA ILE A 403 -6.82 3.95 -24.64
C ILE A 403 -7.23 2.49 -24.42
N THR A 404 -6.91 1.63 -25.38
CA THR A 404 -7.11 0.19 -25.32
C THR A 404 -5.94 -0.52 -24.63
N ILE A 405 -6.16 -1.74 -24.11
CA ILE A 405 -5.07 -2.60 -23.62
C ILE A 405 -4.05 -2.90 -24.72
N LYS A 406 -4.51 -3.06 -25.98
CA LYS A 406 -3.62 -3.27 -27.13
C LYS A 406 -2.65 -2.11 -27.37
N GLU A 407 -3.10 -0.86 -27.21
CA GLU A 407 -2.25 0.33 -27.30
C GLU A 407 -1.25 0.39 -26.15
N ILE A 408 -1.68 0.08 -24.92
CA ILE A 408 -0.79 0.00 -23.75
C ILE A 408 0.33 -1.02 -24.00
N ASN A 409 -0.01 -2.23 -24.48
CA ASN A 409 0.97 -3.30 -24.74
C ASN A 409 2.02 -2.92 -25.78
N LYS A 410 1.68 -2.06 -26.73
CA LYS A 410 2.56 -1.70 -27.86
C LYS A 410 3.41 -0.44 -27.61
N VAL A 411 3.17 0.27 -26.52
CA VAL A 411 3.81 1.57 -26.31
C VAL A 411 5.33 1.50 -26.25
N PHE A 412 5.90 0.38 -25.83
CA PHE A 412 7.35 0.15 -25.73
C PHE A 412 7.89 -0.92 -26.70
N ASP A 413 7.08 -1.31 -27.70
CA ASP A 413 7.53 -2.18 -28.79
C ASP A 413 8.40 -1.41 -29.81
#